data_470a2f447b58b2a4ac5ae57345d62247
#
_entry.id   470a2f447b58b2a4ac5ae57345d62247
#
_cell.length_a   1.000
_cell.length_b   1.000
_cell.length_c   1.000
_cell.angle_alpha   90.00
_cell.angle_beta   90.00
_cell.angle_gamma   90.00
#
_symmetry.space_group_name_H-M   'P 1'
#
loop_
_entity.id
_entity.type
_entity.pdbx_description
1 polymer ?
#
loop_
_entity_poly.entity_id
_entity_poly.type
_entity_poly.pdbx_seq_one_letter_code
_entity_poly.pdbx_strand_id
1 'polypeptide(L)'
;MEEAVRVRSRWTDVAAAQKGFVGIAAAVQHVAEEARDGDHVRAALGEAHPVTVIGDGERFAFTPSNPWIAAGWRKPAETTLPAGEYLAKRGIRFIGSPAQAIDPVARAVTTAAGERVAYDYLVICTGPRLAFEEIPGLGPEGHTQSVCTVDHAQRAWQRYEDFLKDPGPIVIGAVQGASCFGPMYEFAFILDADLRKRKLRDRVPMTLVTSEPYIGHMGLGGVGDSKGLMESELRQRHIRWVTNAKVLEAGPDSLRVAEHDEQGQPRKEHVLPFRYAMLLPAFQGVAAVAAVEGLCNPRGFVLVVKHQRSPKFDRIFAAGVCVAIPPVEPTPVPTGAPKTGFMIESMVTTIVQNVKAELAGKPATVEGTWNAVCLADMGDTGAAFVALPQF
;
A
#
# COMPACT_ATOMS: atom_id res chain seq x y z
N MET A 1 -7.39 -13.66 -29.02
CA MET A 1 -6.42 -14.38 -28.16
C MET A 1 -5.05 -13.69 -28.16
N GLU A 2 -4.55 -13.19 -29.29
CA GLU A 2 -3.27 -12.46 -29.39
C GLU A 2 -3.26 -11.10 -28.65
N GLU A 3 -4.37 -10.36 -28.68
CA GLU A 3 -4.50 -9.08 -27.97
C GLU A 3 -4.49 -9.25 -26.44
N ALA A 4 -5.11 -10.31 -25.93
CA ALA A 4 -5.08 -10.64 -24.50
C ALA A 4 -3.69 -11.10 -24.03
N VAL A 5 -2.90 -11.74 -24.91
CA VAL A 5 -1.51 -12.13 -24.64
C VAL A 5 -0.59 -10.92 -24.70
N ARG A 6 -0.81 -9.97 -25.62
CA ARG A 6 -0.06 -8.68 -25.65
C ARG A 6 -0.37 -7.78 -24.44
N VAL A 7 -1.61 -7.76 -23.96
CA VAL A 7 -1.99 -7.08 -22.73
C VAL A 7 -1.34 -7.77 -21.53
N ARG A 8 -1.31 -9.10 -21.46
CA ARG A 8 -0.58 -9.82 -20.37
C ARG A 8 0.92 -9.59 -20.41
N SER A 9 1.56 -9.54 -21.58
CA SER A 9 2.99 -9.22 -21.67
C SER A 9 3.30 -7.77 -21.32
N ARG A 10 2.44 -6.82 -21.70
CA ARG A 10 2.55 -5.42 -21.25
C ARG A 10 2.32 -5.26 -19.74
N TRP A 11 1.53 -6.12 -19.12
CA TRP A 11 1.34 -6.12 -17.66
C TRP A 11 2.53 -6.71 -16.90
N THR A 12 3.14 -7.76 -17.41
CA THR A 12 4.44 -8.21 -16.92
C THR A 12 5.51 -7.14 -17.15
N ASP A 13 5.38 -6.31 -18.18
CA ASP A 13 6.29 -5.21 -18.48
C ASP A 13 5.98 -3.95 -17.65
N VAL A 14 4.71 -3.65 -17.33
CA VAL A 14 4.34 -2.56 -16.40
C VAL A 14 4.66 -2.95 -14.96
N ALA A 15 4.31 -4.18 -14.55
CA ALA A 15 4.86 -4.76 -13.34
C ALA A 15 6.38 -4.95 -13.44
N ALA A 16 7.02 -4.98 -14.64
CA ALA A 16 8.47 -4.95 -14.88
C ALA A 16 9.04 -3.52 -14.96
N ALA A 17 8.25 -2.48 -15.09
CA ALA A 17 8.68 -1.09 -15.20
C ALA A 17 8.70 -0.34 -13.84
N GLN A 18 8.18 -0.93 -12.77
CA GLN A 18 8.29 -0.38 -11.41
C GLN A 18 9.67 -0.71 -10.81
N LYS A 19 10.71 -0.11 -11.33
CA LYS A 19 12.11 -0.44 -11.02
C LYS A 19 12.83 0.74 -10.38
N GLY A 20 13.30 0.63 -9.30
CA GLY A 20 14.06 1.08 -8.42
C GLY A 20 15.11 1.82 -7.92
N PHE A 21 15.50 1.97 -6.70
CA PHE A 21 16.29 3.11 -6.32
C PHE A 21 17.43 2.91 -5.35
N VAL A 22 18.45 3.72 -5.54
CA VAL A 22 19.62 3.80 -4.69
C VAL A 22 19.36 4.65 -3.50
N GLY A 23 19.78 4.18 -2.46
CA GLY A 23 19.67 4.82 -1.22
C GLY A 23 18.92 3.88 -0.34
N ILE A 24 18.72 4.18 0.76
CA ILE A 24 18.34 3.34 1.83
C ILE A 24 16.84 3.13 1.79
N ALA A 25 16.41 2.00 1.29
CA ALA A 25 15.09 1.48 1.55
C ALA A 25 15.10 0.85 2.94
N ALA A 26 14.54 1.53 3.91
CA ALA A 26 14.36 0.94 5.22
C ALA A 26 12.95 0.41 5.34
N ALA A 27 12.80 -0.84 5.76
CA ALA A 27 11.55 -1.51 6.06
C ALA A 27 10.61 -1.69 4.87
N VAL A 28 10.76 -2.79 4.24
CA VAL A 28 10.15 -3.17 3.01
C VAL A 28 8.88 -3.97 3.26
N GLN A 29 7.76 -3.38 2.98
CA GLN A 29 6.55 -4.13 2.66
C GLN A 29 6.19 -4.06 1.15
N HIS A 30 6.95 -3.32 0.35
CA HIS A 30 6.73 -3.13 -1.07
C HIS A 30 8.01 -3.30 -1.93
N VAL A 31 8.87 -4.26 -1.62
CA VAL A 31 10.13 -4.51 -2.36
C VAL A 31 9.93 -4.88 -3.83
N ALA A 32 8.70 -5.22 -4.24
CA ALA A 32 8.41 -5.43 -5.66
C ALA A 32 8.74 -4.23 -6.52
N GLU A 33 8.39 -3.10 -6.01
CA GLU A 33 8.62 -1.82 -6.67
C GLU A 33 10.10 -1.45 -6.57
N GLU A 34 10.73 -1.62 -5.42
CA GLU A 34 12.10 -1.19 -5.11
C GLU A 34 13.21 -2.06 -5.71
N ALA A 35 13.06 -3.38 -5.76
CA ALA A 35 14.06 -4.24 -6.40
C ALA A 35 14.16 -4.01 -7.92
N ARG A 36 13.06 -3.61 -8.54
CA ARG A 36 13.04 -3.16 -9.92
C ARG A 36 13.61 -1.76 -10.06
N ASP A 37 13.43 -0.94 -9.08
CA ASP A 37 13.91 0.40 -9.02
C ASP A 37 15.43 0.44 -8.91
N GLY A 38 16.14 -0.35 -8.14
CA GLY A 38 17.61 -0.50 -8.19
C GLY A 38 18.14 -0.65 -9.62
N ASP A 39 17.39 -1.34 -10.49
CA ASP A 39 17.75 -1.48 -11.90
C ASP A 39 17.64 -0.16 -12.68
N HIS A 40 16.59 0.66 -12.43
CA HIS A 40 16.45 1.93 -13.14
C HIS A 40 17.55 2.92 -12.76
N VAL A 41 17.91 2.99 -11.48
CA VAL A 41 19.02 3.84 -11.04
C VAL A 41 20.33 3.27 -11.51
N ARG A 42 20.56 1.97 -11.33
CA ARG A 42 21.76 1.31 -11.80
C ARG A 42 21.90 1.46 -13.31
N ALA A 43 20.82 1.23 -14.08
CA ALA A 43 20.80 1.44 -15.52
C ALA A 43 20.99 2.92 -15.92
N ALA A 44 20.43 3.85 -15.16
CA ALA A 44 20.50 5.26 -15.43
C ALA A 44 21.81 5.90 -15.00
N LEU A 45 22.38 5.48 -13.88
CA LEU A 45 23.64 6.03 -13.33
C LEU A 45 24.89 5.29 -13.82
N GLY A 46 24.75 4.08 -14.35
CA GLY A 46 25.87 3.27 -14.83
C GLY A 46 26.76 2.72 -13.71
N GLU A 47 27.85 2.04 -14.07
CA GLU A 47 28.75 1.37 -13.11
C GLU A 47 29.56 2.32 -12.24
N ALA A 48 29.66 3.59 -12.63
CA ALA A 48 30.44 4.60 -11.91
C ALA A 48 29.85 4.98 -10.55
N HIS A 49 28.55 4.70 -10.33
CA HIS A 49 27.84 5.09 -9.12
C HIS A 49 27.32 3.84 -8.38
N PRO A 50 27.93 3.45 -7.25
CA PRO A 50 27.49 2.28 -6.49
C PRO A 50 26.11 2.52 -5.88
N VAL A 51 25.30 1.45 -5.93
CA VAL A 51 23.93 1.41 -5.43
C VAL A 51 23.84 0.45 -4.25
N THR A 52 23.29 0.92 -3.13
CA THR A 52 23.01 0.08 -1.97
C THR A 52 21.53 0.16 -1.62
N VAL A 53 20.87 -0.99 -1.47
CA VAL A 53 19.50 -1.11 -0.98
C VAL A 53 19.55 -1.67 0.44
N ILE A 54 18.87 -1.01 1.36
CA ILE A 54 18.68 -1.47 2.74
C ILE A 54 17.21 -1.84 2.88
N GLY A 55 16.93 -3.09 3.24
CA GLY A 55 15.58 -3.62 3.37
C GLY A 55 15.34 -4.31 4.70
N ASP A 56 14.07 -4.58 5.01
CA ASP A 56 13.66 -5.35 6.17
C ASP A 56 13.45 -6.82 5.78
N GLY A 57 14.48 -7.66 6.04
CA GLY A 57 14.48 -9.08 5.72
C GLY A 57 15.01 -9.41 4.32
N GLU A 58 15.09 -10.72 4.05
CA GLU A 58 15.79 -11.28 2.88
C GLU A 58 14.89 -11.48 1.66
N ARG A 59 13.58 -11.33 1.83
CA ARG A 59 12.62 -11.65 0.79
C ARG A 59 11.86 -10.42 0.34
N PHE A 60 11.70 -10.38 -0.92
CA PHE A 60 10.83 -9.51 -1.65
C PHE A 60 9.41 -10.09 -1.74
N ALA A 61 8.37 -9.33 -1.48
CA ALA A 61 6.98 -9.76 -1.55
C ALA A 61 6.18 -8.92 -2.56
N PHE A 62 5.45 -9.57 -3.44
CA PHE A 62 4.51 -8.89 -4.32
C PHE A 62 3.18 -8.65 -3.58
N THR A 63 3.10 -7.54 -2.88
CA THR A 63 1.98 -7.16 -1.99
C THR A 63 0.58 -7.22 -2.64
N PRO A 64 0.37 -6.85 -3.93
CA PRO A 64 -0.93 -6.97 -4.57
C PRO A 64 -1.50 -8.40 -4.60
N SER A 65 -0.68 -9.43 -4.39
CA SER A 65 -1.13 -10.82 -4.32
C SER A 65 -1.60 -11.27 -2.94
N ASN A 66 -1.45 -10.44 -1.91
CA ASN A 66 -1.83 -10.82 -0.53
C ASN A 66 -3.31 -11.20 -0.37
N PRO A 67 -4.30 -10.54 -1.02
CA PRO A 67 -5.68 -11.00 -1.00
C PRO A 67 -5.86 -12.44 -1.50
N TRP A 68 -5.09 -12.86 -2.52
CA TRP A 68 -5.13 -14.24 -3.02
C TRP A 68 -4.52 -15.24 -2.04
N ILE A 69 -3.46 -14.85 -1.30
CA ILE A 69 -2.91 -15.68 -0.23
C ILE A 69 -3.96 -15.83 0.88
N ALA A 70 -4.59 -14.74 1.29
CA ALA A 70 -5.60 -14.74 2.34
C ALA A 70 -6.88 -15.51 1.99
N ALA A 71 -7.17 -15.72 0.70
CA ALA A 71 -8.24 -16.57 0.19
C ALA A 71 -7.78 -18.00 -0.14
N GLY A 72 -6.50 -18.32 0.02
CA GLY A 72 -5.92 -19.63 -0.30
C GLY A 72 -5.72 -19.88 -1.81
N TRP A 73 -5.82 -18.86 -2.65
CA TRP A 73 -5.66 -18.97 -4.10
C TRP A 73 -4.20 -18.97 -4.55
N ARG A 74 -3.29 -18.50 -3.69
CA ARG A 74 -1.84 -18.51 -3.90
C ARG A 74 -1.12 -18.89 -2.61
N LYS A 75 0.08 -19.47 -2.77
CA LYS A 75 1.00 -19.72 -1.67
C LYS A 75 2.02 -18.59 -1.58
N PRO A 76 2.54 -18.24 -0.40
CA PRO A 76 3.57 -17.21 -0.25
C PRO A 76 4.80 -17.40 -1.14
N ALA A 77 5.23 -18.65 -1.33
CA ALA A 77 6.37 -18.95 -2.20
C ALA A 77 6.17 -18.59 -3.68
N GLU A 78 4.92 -18.46 -4.14
CA GLU A 78 4.59 -18.07 -5.51
C GLU A 78 4.64 -16.55 -5.71
N THR A 79 4.68 -15.77 -4.62
CA THR A 79 4.54 -14.32 -4.62
C THR A 79 5.72 -13.60 -3.96
N THR A 80 6.76 -14.34 -3.58
CA THR A 80 7.96 -13.81 -2.95
C THR A 80 9.23 -14.26 -3.66
N LEU A 81 10.27 -13.42 -3.66
CA LEU A 81 11.57 -13.68 -4.27
C LEU A 81 12.69 -13.39 -3.27
N PRO A 82 13.89 -14.04 -3.37
CA PRO A 82 15.05 -13.66 -2.60
C PRO A 82 15.61 -12.32 -3.12
N ALA A 83 15.48 -11.26 -2.33
CA ALA A 83 15.85 -9.90 -2.72
C ALA A 83 17.35 -9.78 -3.00
N GLY A 84 18.20 -10.31 -2.12
CA GLY A 84 19.66 -10.22 -2.24
C GLY A 84 20.20 -10.83 -3.52
N GLU A 85 19.73 -12.04 -3.89
CA GLU A 85 20.16 -12.69 -5.13
C GLU A 85 19.74 -11.93 -6.38
N TYR A 86 18.53 -11.39 -6.37
CA TYR A 86 17.98 -10.61 -7.47
C TYR A 86 18.77 -9.32 -7.69
N LEU A 87 19.04 -8.57 -6.61
CA LEU A 87 19.77 -7.31 -6.65
C LEU A 87 21.26 -7.51 -6.97
N ALA A 88 21.89 -8.57 -6.42
CA ALA A 88 23.29 -8.88 -6.69
C ALA A 88 23.56 -9.14 -8.18
N LYS A 89 22.66 -9.82 -8.89
CA LYS A 89 22.74 -10.03 -10.35
C LYS A 89 22.78 -8.72 -11.16
N ARG A 90 22.43 -7.62 -10.53
CA ARG A 90 22.39 -6.27 -11.12
C ARG A 90 23.49 -5.34 -10.60
N GLY A 91 24.42 -5.90 -9.84
CA GLY A 91 25.51 -5.15 -9.23
C GLY A 91 25.05 -4.17 -8.14
N ILE A 92 23.92 -4.46 -7.51
CA ILE A 92 23.35 -3.68 -6.41
C ILE A 92 23.67 -4.38 -5.10
N ARG A 93 24.28 -3.65 -4.16
CA ARG A 93 24.49 -4.15 -2.81
C ARG A 93 23.16 -4.20 -2.06
N PHE A 94 22.87 -5.32 -1.42
CA PHE A 94 21.71 -5.47 -0.58
C PHE A 94 22.10 -5.73 0.89
N ILE A 95 21.42 -5.04 1.82
CA ILE A 95 21.56 -5.20 3.26
C ILE A 95 20.18 -5.56 3.81
N GLY A 96 19.96 -6.83 4.18
CA GLY A 96 18.69 -7.36 4.69
C GLY A 96 18.46 -7.04 6.18
N SER A 97 18.90 -5.88 6.63
CA SER A 97 18.71 -5.38 8.00
C SER A 97 18.08 -3.97 7.94
N PRO A 98 16.93 -3.73 8.59
CA PRO A 98 16.22 -2.47 8.45
C PRO A 98 17.03 -1.27 8.96
N ALA A 99 16.78 -0.10 8.40
CA ALA A 99 17.34 1.14 8.90
C ALA A 99 16.80 1.43 10.31
N GLN A 100 17.68 1.71 11.22
CA GLN A 100 17.38 2.09 12.61
C GLN A 100 17.45 3.60 12.82
N ALA A 101 18.42 4.26 12.16
CA ALA A 101 18.59 5.71 12.27
C ALA A 101 19.14 6.31 10.97
N ILE A 102 18.73 7.53 10.68
CA ILE A 102 19.20 8.35 9.57
C ILE A 102 19.85 9.61 10.14
N ASP A 103 21.10 9.86 9.80
CA ASP A 103 21.82 11.09 10.11
C ASP A 103 21.98 11.90 8.82
N PRO A 104 21.14 12.92 8.57
CA PRO A 104 21.21 13.71 7.35
C PRO A 104 22.41 14.65 7.30
N VAL A 105 23.00 15.00 8.45
CA VAL A 105 24.19 15.88 8.52
C VAL A 105 25.44 15.09 8.18
N ALA A 106 25.63 13.94 8.81
CA ALA A 106 26.73 13.04 8.51
C ALA A 106 26.52 12.23 7.21
N ARG A 107 25.35 12.35 6.57
CA ARG A 107 24.94 11.58 5.37
C ARG A 107 25.16 10.09 5.55
N ALA A 108 24.59 9.53 6.59
CA ALA A 108 24.72 8.12 6.90
C ALA A 108 23.43 7.53 7.43
N VAL A 109 23.24 6.24 7.18
CA VAL A 109 22.20 5.45 7.80
C VAL A 109 22.83 4.34 8.61
N THR A 110 22.28 4.12 9.80
CA THR A 110 22.64 2.99 10.65
C THR A 110 21.56 1.95 10.58
N THR A 111 21.92 0.70 10.27
CA THR A 111 20.97 -0.42 10.25
C THR A 111 20.78 -1.00 11.66
N ALA A 112 19.74 -1.82 11.83
CA ALA A 112 19.50 -2.52 13.10
C ALA A 112 20.62 -3.49 13.47
N ALA A 113 21.41 -4.00 12.48
CA ALA A 113 22.60 -4.78 12.70
C ALA A 113 23.84 -3.94 13.11
N GLY A 114 23.69 -2.62 13.21
CA GLY A 114 24.79 -1.71 13.58
C GLY A 114 25.69 -1.28 12.41
N GLU A 115 25.41 -1.71 11.18
CA GLU A 115 26.15 -1.28 10.03
C GLU A 115 25.85 0.18 9.71
N ARG A 116 26.89 1.00 9.50
CA ARG A 116 26.77 2.39 9.07
C ARG A 116 27.09 2.52 7.59
N VAL A 117 26.09 3.00 6.82
CA VAL A 117 26.16 3.17 5.37
C VAL A 117 26.16 4.65 5.04
N ALA A 118 27.26 5.15 4.47
CA ALA A 118 27.33 6.52 3.98
C ALA A 118 26.64 6.66 2.61
N TYR A 119 26.12 7.85 2.31
CA TYR A 119 25.47 8.13 1.03
C TYR A 119 25.79 9.54 0.49
N ASP A 120 25.83 9.69 -0.82
CA ASP A 120 25.79 10.98 -1.50
C ASP A 120 24.35 11.42 -1.74
N TYR A 121 23.48 10.47 -2.04
CA TYR A 121 22.04 10.63 -2.19
C TYR A 121 21.31 9.55 -1.41
N LEU A 122 20.27 9.94 -0.71
CA LEU A 122 19.37 9.03 0.00
C LEU A 122 17.98 9.10 -0.65
N VAL A 123 17.43 7.94 -1.00
CA VAL A 123 16.02 7.80 -1.39
C VAL A 123 15.30 6.96 -0.37
N ILE A 124 14.27 7.53 0.23
CA ILE A 124 13.45 6.89 1.25
C ILE A 124 12.22 6.29 0.57
N CYS A 125 12.11 4.95 0.60
CA CYS A 125 11.01 4.18 0.03
C CYS A 125 10.45 3.17 1.05
N THR A 126 10.48 3.51 2.32
CA THR A 126 10.21 2.59 3.45
C THR A 126 8.79 2.05 3.53
N GLY A 127 7.89 2.55 2.68
CA GLY A 127 6.48 2.26 2.88
C GLY A 127 5.95 2.80 4.23
N PRO A 128 4.80 2.32 4.71
CA PRO A 128 4.19 2.75 5.96
C PRO A 128 4.42 1.76 7.09
N ARG A 129 4.28 2.22 8.31
CA ARG A 129 3.93 1.41 9.47
C ARG A 129 2.39 1.28 9.56
N LEU A 130 1.91 0.10 9.88
CA LEU A 130 0.49 -0.19 10.05
C LEU A 130 0.05 0.20 11.46
N ALA A 131 -0.90 1.12 11.60
CA ALA A 131 -1.30 1.72 12.87
C ALA A 131 -2.51 0.99 13.49
N PHE A 132 -2.40 -0.31 13.71
CA PHE A 132 -3.48 -1.11 14.31
C PHE A 132 -3.80 -0.66 15.74
N GLU A 133 -2.82 -0.20 16.47
CA GLU A 133 -2.95 0.24 17.86
C GLU A 133 -3.83 1.48 18.05
N GLU A 134 -4.17 2.19 16.98
CA GLU A 134 -5.08 3.35 17.07
C GLU A 134 -6.53 2.94 17.37
N ILE A 135 -6.89 1.66 17.22
CA ILE A 135 -8.23 1.17 17.47
C ILE A 135 -8.15 -0.09 18.33
N PRO A 136 -8.81 -0.13 19.49
CA PRO A 136 -8.81 -1.30 20.37
C PRO A 136 -9.25 -2.56 19.65
N GLY A 137 -8.46 -3.62 19.77
CA GLY A 137 -8.73 -4.94 19.19
C GLY A 137 -8.58 -5.07 17.68
N LEU A 138 -8.13 -4.03 16.98
CA LEU A 138 -7.89 -4.07 15.53
C LEU A 138 -6.60 -4.86 15.21
N GLY A 139 -6.62 -5.57 14.10
CA GLY A 139 -5.45 -6.21 13.51
C GLY A 139 -5.24 -7.67 13.89
N PRO A 140 -4.20 -8.31 13.30
CA PRO A 140 -3.93 -9.75 13.47
C PRO A 140 -3.58 -10.18 14.90
N GLU A 141 -3.06 -9.27 15.72
CA GLU A 141 -2.80 -9.53 17.14
C GLU A 141 -4.04 -9.25 18.02
N GLY A 142 -5.09 -8.68 17.43
CA GLY A 142 -6.40 -8.45 18.05
C GLY A 142 -7.45 -9.45 17.55
N HIS A 143 -8.55 -8.90 17.06
CA HIS A 143 -9.73 -9.70 16.67
C HIS A 143 -10.01 -9.67 15.16
N THR A 144 -9.25 -8.93 14.36
CA THR A 144 -9.46 -8.82 12.91
C THR A 144 -8.23 -9.26 12.13
N GLN A 145 -8.43 -9.62 10.88
CA GLN A 145 -7.36 -10.01 9.96
C GLN A 145 -6.89 -8.79 9.14
N SER A 146 -5.79 -8.98 8.42
CA SER A 146 -5.22 -8.00 7.51
C SER A 146 -4.62 -8.69 6.30
N VAL A 147 -4.57 -7.99 5.17
CA VAL A 147 -3.89 -8.43 3.93
C VAL A 147 -2.70 -7.51 3.58
N CYS A 148 -2.27 -6.67 4.52
CA CYS A 148 -1.22 -5.69 4.25
C CYS A 148 0.18 -6.30 4.07
N THR A 149 0.44 -7.48 4.64
CA THR A 149 1.71 -8.21 4.50
C THR A 149 1.47 -9.68 4.16
N VAL A 150 2.50 -10.38 3.69
CA VAL A 150 2.43 -11.83 3.42
C VAL A 150 2.08 -12.61 4.69
N ASP A 151 2.72 -12.28 5.82
CA ASP A 151 2.48 -12.96 7.10
C ASP A 151 1.04 -12.73 7.59
N HIS A 152 0.53 -11.50 7.44
CA HIS A 152 -0.87 -11.20 7.75
C HIS A 152 -1.81 -12.00 6.84
N ALA A 153 -1.53 -12.06 5.56
CA ALA A 153 -2.32 -12.80 4.59
C ALA A 153 -2.32 -14.32 4.87
N GLN A 154 -1.19 -14.89 5.30
CA GLN A 154 -1.12 -16.27 5.74
C GLN A 154 -1.96 -16.54 6.98
N ARG A 155 -1.88 -15.67 7.98
CA ARG A 155 -2.74 -15.77 9.19
C ARG A 155 -4.22 -15.61 8.81
N ALA A 156 -4.53 -14.67 7.92
CA ALA A 156 -5.89 -14.46 7.42
C ALA A 156 -6.43 -15.71 6.72
N TRP A 157 -5.60 -16.42 5.94
CA TRP A 157 -5.94 -17.70 5.33
C TRP A 157 -6.25 -18.76 6.39
N GLN A 158 -5.40 -18.94 7.40
CA GLN A 158 -5.62 -19.90 8.48
C GLN A 158 -6.96 -19.65 9.20
N ARG A 159 -7.28 -18.37 9.48
CA ARG A 159 -8.55 -17.98 10.07
C ARG A 159 -9.74 -18.21 9.13
N TYR A 160 -9.52 -18.03 7.82
CA TYR A 160 -10.54 -18.29 6.82
C TYR A 160 -10.81 -19.81 6.66
N GLU A 161 -9.78 -20.66 6.76
CA GLU A 161 -9.98 -22.13 6.81
C GLU A 161 -10.83 -22.56 8.01
N ASP A 162 -10.62 -21.95 9.17
CA ASP A 162 -11.47 -22.23 10.36
C ASP A 162 -12.88 -21.68 10.17
N PHE A 163 -13.03 -20.50 9.62
CA PHE A 163 -14.32 -19.90 9.26
C PHE A 163 -15.13 -20.79 8.30
N LEU A 164 -14.50 -21.43 7.33
CA LEU A 164 -15.16 -22.31 6.36
C LEU A 164 -15.80 -23.56 7.01
N LYS A 165 -15.35 -23.95 8.20
CA LYS A 165 -15.94 -25.08 8.97
C LYS A 165 -17.25 -24.68 9.68
N ASP A 166 -17.35 -23.43 10.12
CA ASP A 166 -18.52 -22.85 10.77
C ASP A 166 -18.79 -21.42 10.24
N PRO A 167 -19.30 -21.31 9.01
CA PRO A 167 -19.48 -20.03 8.35
C PRO A 167 -20.58 -19.18 8.99
N GLY A 168 -20.35 -17.87 9.03
CA GLY A 168 -21.25 -16.86 9.55
C GLY A 168 -21.01 -15.48 8.92
N PRO A 169 -21.38 -14.37 9.57
CA PRO A 169 -21.21 -13.04 9.01
C PRO A 169 -19.73 -12.69 8.78
N ILE A 170 -19.46 -12.01 7.67
CA ILE A 170 -18.14 -11.41 7.34
C ILE A 170 -18.24 -9.89 7.37
N VAL A 171 -17.26 -9.24 8.01
CA VAL A 171 -17.05 -7.81 7.92
C VAL A 171 -15.69 -7.52 7.27
N ILE A 172 -15.69 -6.72 6.20
CA ILE A 172 -14.48 -6.27 5.52
C ILE A 172 -14.47 -4.75 5.52
N GLY A 173 -13.32 -4.12 5.76
CA GLY A 173 -13.34 -2.67 5.84
C GLY A 173 -11.99 -1.98 5.74
N ALA A 174 -12.07 -0.65 5.71
CA ALA A 174 -10.95 0.27 5.84
C ALA A 174 -11.31 1.34 6.88
N VAL A 175 -10.49 1.48 7.91
CA VAL A 175 -10.77 2.36 9.04
C VAL A 175 -10.48 3.82 8.69
N GLN A 176 -10.87 4.73 9.60
CA GLN A 176 -10.53 6.16 9.51
C GLN A 176 -9.04 6.37 9.32
N GLY A 177 -8.66 7.31 8.43
CA GLY A 177 -7.27 7.58 8.09
C GLY A 177 -6.58 6.53 7.21
N ALA A 178 -7.28 5.46 6.81
CA ALA A 178 -6.79 4.56 5.77
C ALA A 178 -6.60 5.32 4.45
N SER A 179 -5.57 4.93 3.70
CA SER A 179 -5.23 5.55 2.41
C SER A 179 -5.14 4.54 1.25
N CYS A 180 -5.57 3.29 1.47
CA CYS A 180 -5.58 2.25 0.45
C CYS A 180 -6.89 1.48 0.54
N PHE A 181 -7.86 1.82 -0.31
CA PHE A 181 -9.20 1.24 -0.29
C PHE A 181 -9.36 0.06 -1.26
N GLY A 182 -8.55 0.00 -2.33
CA GLY A 182 -8.59 -1.05 -3.34
C GLY A 182 -8.61 -2.47 -2.76
N PRO A 183 -7.64 -2.84 -1.91
CA PRO A 183 -7.58 -4.20 -1.32
C PRO A 183 -8.81 -4.58 -0.48
N MET A 184 -9.53 -3.61 0.09
CA MET A 184 -10.80 -3.85 0.78
C MET A 184 -11.88 -4.34 -0.18
N TYR A 185 -12.07 -3.64 -1.30
CA TYR A 185 -13.02 -4.04 -2.34
C TYR A 185 -12.64 -5.38 -2.98
N GLU A 186 -11.37 -5.51 -3.40
CA GLU A 186 -10.85 -6.72 -4.00
C GLU A 186 -11.06 -7.94 -3.10
N PHE A 187 -10.71 -7.83 -1.83
CA PHE A 187 -10.87 -8.95 -0.90
C PHE A 187 -12.33 -9.32 -0.66
N ALA A 188 -13.23 -8.33 -0.61
CA ALA A 188 -14.67 -8.58 -0.51
C ALA A 188 -15.19 -9.38 -1.72
N PHE A 189 -14.79 -9.02 -2.93
CA PHE A 189 -15.20 -9.70 -4.16
C PHE A 189 -14.53 -11.07 -4.32
N ILE A 190 -13.26 -11.20 -3.96
CA ILE A 190 -12.53 -12.47 -3.93
C ILE A 190 -13.21 -13.47 -2.99
N LEU A 191 -13.57 -13.04 -1.76
CA LEU A 191 -14.29 -13.91 -0.82
C LEU A 191 -15.69 -14.26 -1.31
N ASP A 192 -16.43 -13.32 -1.92
CA ASP A 192 -17.72 -13.61 -2.53
C ASP A 192 -17.58 -14.70 -3.60
N ALA A 193 -16.61 -14.57 -4.50
CA ALA A 193 -16.36 -15.55 -5.56
C ALA A 193 -15.92 -16.93 -4.98
N ASP A 194 -15.05 -16.95 -3.97
CA ASP A 194 -14.61 -18.19 -3.32
C ASP A 194 -15.77 -18.90 -2.61
N LEU A 195 -16.58 -18.16 -1.86
CA LEU A 195 -17.76 -18.68 -1.18
C LEU A 195 -18.82 -19.22 -2.16
N ARG A 196 -18.99 -18.58 -3.33
CA ARG A 196 -19.86 -19.10 -4.42
C ARG A 196 -19.33 -20.42 -4.96
N LYS A 197 -18.03 -20.51 -5.25
CA LYS A 197 -17.39 -21.77 -5.70
C LYS A 197 -17.58 -22.89 -4.68
N ARG A 198 -17.54 -22.55 -3.38
CA ARG A 198 -17.77 -23.51 -2.26
C ARG A 198 -19.23 -23.77 -1.96
N LYS A 199 -20.17 -23.09 -2.61
CA LYS A 199 -21.64 -23.17 -2.33
C LYS A 199 -21.99 -22.78 -0.89
N LEU A 200 -21.27 -21.83 -0.32
CA LEU A 200 -21.46 -21.32 1.04
C LEU A 200 -22.01 -19.89 1.08
N ARG A 201 -21.99 -19.18 -0.04
CA ARG A 201 -22.28 -17.74 -0.10
C ARG A 201 -23.62 -17.33 0.50
N ASP A 202 -24.66 -18.13 0.29
CA ASP A 202 -26.02 -17.84 0.79
C ASP A 202 -26.13 -17.92 2.32
N ARG A 203 -25.18 -18.57 2.99
CA ARG A 203 -25.09 -18.70 4.44
C ARG A 203 -24.24 -17.63 5.09
N VAL A 204 -23.60 -16.75 4.29
CA VAL A 204 -22.60 -15.80 4.75
C VAL A 204 -23.06 -14.38 4.43
N PRO A 205 -23.74 -13.70 5.36
CA PRO A 205 -23.98 -12.26 5.23
C PRO A 205 -22.65 -11.50 5.19
N MET A 206 -22.48 -10.59 4.22
CA MET A 206 -21.27 -9.78 4.09
C MET A 206 -21.60 -8.31 4.26
N THR A 207 -20.75 -7.58 4.99
CA THR A 207 -20.86 -6.14 5.19
C THR A 207 -19.50 -5.48 4.98
N LEU A 208 -19.48 -4.44 4.16
CA LEU A 208 -18.30 -3.59 3.93
C LEU A 208 -18.43 -2.33 4.79
N VAL A 209 -17.34 -1.95 5.47
CA VAL A 209 -17.27 -0.77 6.35
C VAL A 209 -16.12 0.11 5.88
N THR A 210 -16.41 1.38 5.59
CA THR A 210 -15.37 2.26 5.08
C THR A 210 -15.53 3.69 5.61
N SER A 211 -14.39 4.34 5.87
CA SER A 211 -14.33 5.77 6.17
C SER A 211 -14.66 6.66 4.99
N GLU A 212 -14.71 6.12 3.78
CA GLU A 212 -15.08 6.87 2.58
C GLU A 212 -16.48 7.51 2.72
N PRO A 213 -16.69 8.73 2.20
CA PRO A 213 -18.00 9.39 2.26
C PRO A 213 -19.05 8.68 1.39
N TYR A 214 -18.63 7.95 0.38
CA TYR A 214 -19.46 7.09 -0.47
C TYR A 214 -18.61 5.97 -1.07
N ILE A 215 -19.27 4.89 -1.46
CA ILE A 215 -18.62 3.74 -2.12
C ILE A 215 -17.94 4.20 -3.42
N GLY A 216 -16.68 3.79 -3.59
CA GLY A 216 -15.89 4.13 -4.78
C GLY A 216 -15.26 5.52 -4.77
N HIS A 217 -15.26 6.23 -3.63
CA HIS A 217 -14.50 7.47 -3.44
C HIS A 217 -12.98 7.21 -3.55
N MET A 218 -12.50 6.08 -3.06
CA MET A 218 -11.13 5.54 -3.16
C MET A 218 -10.02 6.47 -2.63
N GLY A 219 -10.37 7.49 -1.83
CA GLY A 219 -9.43 8.52 -1.38
C GLY A 219 -9.03 9.52 -2.48
N LEU A 220 -9.71 9.50 -3.64
CA LEU A 220 -9.42 10.32 -4.83
C LEU A 220 -10.61 11.21 -5.24
N GLY A 221 -11.67 11.29 -4.45
CA GLY A 221 -12.92 11.98 -4.84
C GLY A 221 -13.74 11.19 -5.87
N GLY A 222 -13.44 9.89 -6.04
CA GLY A 222 -13.94 9.03 -7.10
C GLY A 222 -13.07 9.07 -8.36
N VAL A 223 -13.26 8.09 -9.25
CA VAL A 223 -12.55 7.97 -10.52
C VAL A 223 -13.56 7.58 -11.60
N GLY A 224 -13.89 8.50 -12.49
CA GLY A 224 -14.97 8.30 -13.46
C GLY A 224 -16.28 7.92 -12.74
N ASP A 225 -16.94 6.84 -13.18
CA ASP A 225 -18.14 6.30 -12.52
C ASP A 225 -17.79 5.18 -11.50
N SER A 226 -16.72 5.34 -10.75
CA SER A 226 -16.33 4.36 -9.71
C SER A 226 -17.43 4.12 -8.68
N LYS A 227 -18.21 5.16 -8.34
CA LYS A 227 -19.36 5.05 -7.44
C LYS A 227 -20.42 4.11 -8.01
N GLY A 228 -20.92 4.39 -9.21
CA GLY A 228 -21.96 3.59 -9.85
C GLY A 228 -21.53 2.14 -10.05
N LEU A 229 -20.31 1.92 -10.55
CA LEU A 229 -19.73 0.60 -10.73
C LEU A 229 -19.65 -0.18 -9.42
N MET A 230 -18.99 0.35 -8.40
CA MET A 230 -18.75 -0.37 -7.14
C MET A 230 -20.04 -0.62 -6.36
N GLU A 231 -20.96 0.34 -6.33
CA GLU A 231 -22.27 0.13 -5.72
C GLU A 231 -23.10 -0.95 -6.45
N SER A 232 -23.04 -0.98 -7.81
CA SER A 232 -23.68 -2.03 -8.61
C SER A 232 -23.12 -3.41 -8.27
N GLU A 233 -21.80 -3.54 -8.25
CA GLU A 233 -21.11 -4.80 -7.94
C GLU A 233 -21.43 -5.31 -6.52
N LEU A 234 -21.44 -4.42 -5.53
CA LEU A 234 -21.82 -4.77 -4.15
C LEU A 234 -23.27 -5.23 -4.06
N ARG A 235 -24.22 -4.53 -4.75
CA ARG A 235 -25.65 -4.90 -4.77
C ARG A 235 -25.86 -6.27 -5.43
N GLN A 236 -25.24 -6.52 -6.59
CA GLN A 236 -25.35 -7.80 -7.32
C GLN A 236 -24.85 -8.99 -6.49
N ARG A 237 -23.85 -8.75 -5.63
CA ARG A 237 -23.29 -9.76 -4.72
C ARG A 237 -23.96 -9.79 -3.35
N HIS A 238 -25.01 -9.01 -3.14
CA HIS A 238 -25.69 -8.90 -1.83
C HIS A 238 -24.74 -8.57 -0.69
N ILE A 239 -23.77 -7.69 -0.93
CA ILE A 239 -22.87 -7.14 0.08
C ILE A 239 -23.43 -5.80 0.54
N ARG A 240 -23.76 -5.70 1.83
CA ARG A 240 -24.18 -4.44 2.46
C ARG A 240 -22.98 -3.56 2.75
N TRP A 241 -23.18 -2.25 2.95
CA TRP A 241 -22.10 -1.34 3.31
C TRP A 241 -22.52 -0.25 4.28
N VAL A 242 -21.54 0.28 5.00
CA VAL A 242 -21.61 1.47 5.84
C VAL A 242 -20.47 2.40 5.43
N THR A 243 -20.79 3.59 4.96
CA THR A 243 -19.85 4.65 4.59
C THR A 243 -19.80 5.72 5.68
N ASN A 244 -18.88 6.70 5.60
CA ASN A 244 -18.62 7.66 6.67
C ASN A 244 -18.48 6.95 8.03
N ALA A 245 -17.87 5.78 8.03
CA ALA A 245 -17.80 4.88 9.15
C ALA A 245 -16.50 5.07 9.93
N LYS A 246 -16.61 5.48 11.19
CA LYS A 246 -15.51 5.49 12.15
C LYS A 246 -15.57 4.21 12.97
N VAL A 247 -14.57 3.37 12.84
CA VAL A 247 -14.43 2.16 13.67
C VAL A 247 -14.01 2.59 15.07
N LEU A 248 -14.78 2.21 16.07
CA LEU A 248 -14.56 2.54 17.47
C LEU A 248 -13.76 1.44 18.19
N GLU A 249 -14.11 0.18 17.91
CA GLU A 249 -13.54 -0.99 18.57
C GLU A 249 -13.81 -2.24 17.74
N ALA A 250 -12.86 -3.17 17.73
CA ALA A 250 -13.04 -4.53 17.25
C ALA A 250 -13.06 -5.50 18.44
N GLY A 251 -14.23 -6.06 18.73
CA GLY A 251 -14.39 -7.12 19.73
C GLY A 251 -14.12 -8.51 19.12
N PRO A 252 -14.22 -9.58 19.93
CA PRO A 252 -13.94 -10.95 19.47
C PRO A 252 -14.94 -11.47 18.42
N ASP A 253 -16.14 -10.93 18.36
CA ASP A 253 -17.25 -11.38 17.53
C ASP A 253 -18.08 -10.24 16.90
N SER A 254 -17.70 -8.99 17.16
CA SER A 254 -18.45 -7.82 16.68
C SER A 254 -17.56 -6.59 16.49
N LEU A 255 -17.91 -5.77 15.50
CA LEU A 255 -17.27 -4.48 15.22
C LEU A 255 -18.22 -3.34 15.62
N ARG A 256 -17.75 -2.42 16.46
CA ARG A 256 -18.48 -1.19 16.80
C ARG A 256 -18.07 -0.06 15.87
N VAL A 257 -19.06 0.56 15.25
CA VAL A 257 -18.85 1.57 14.19
C VAL A 257 -19.80 2.74 14.41
N ALA A 258 -19.27 3.96 14.41
CA ALA A 258 -20.06 5.18 14.35
C ALA A 258 -20.18 5.64 12.89
N GLU A 259 -21.39 5.65 12.36
CA GLU A 259 -21.74 6.28 11.08
C GLU A 259 -21.91 7.79 11.28
N HIS A 260 -21.32 8.59 10.40
CA HIS A 260 -21.39 10.05 10.45
C HIS A 260 -22.20 10.60 9.27
N ASP A 261 -22.79 11.77 9.46
CA ASP A 261 -23.42 12.54 8.39
C ASP A 261 -22.37 13.31 7.54
N GLU A 262 -22.84 14.03 6.54
CA GLU A 262 -21.98 14.83 5.65
C GLU A 262 -21.28 15.99 6.38
N GLN A 263 -21.76 16.40 7.54
CA GLN A 263 -21.18 17.42 8.41
C GLN A 263 -20.21 16.83 9.44
N GLY A 264 -19.96 15.52 9.42
CA GLY A 264 -19.07 14.82 10.33
C GLY A 264 -19.66 14.61 11.73
N GLN A 265 -20.97 14.76 11.91
CA GLN A 265 -21.63 14.49 13.18
C GLN A 265 -22.04 13.02 13.29
N PRO A 266 -21.88 12.38 14.45
CA PRO A 266 -22.34 11.01 14.67
C PRO A 266 -23.86 10.91 14.41
N ARG A 267 -24.25 10.01 13.50
CA ARG A 267 -25.64 9.79 13.10
C ARG A 267 -26.22 8.51 13.73
N LYS A 268 -25.42 7.45 13.72
CA LYS A 268 -25.83 6.12 14.19
C LYS A 268 -24.64 5.29 14.61
N GLU A 269 -24.79 4.54 15.69
CA GLU A 269 -23.86 3.49 16.07
C GLU A 269 -24.38 2.14 15.57
N HIS A 270 -23.47 1.34 15.01
CA HIS A 270 -23.72 -0.03 14.56
C HIS A 270 -22.86 -0.98 15.37
N VAL A 271 -23.47 -2.11 15.76
CA VAL A 271 -22.77 -3.29 16.25
C VAL A 271 -22.90 -4.37 15.19
N LEU A 272 -21.83 -4.62 14.47
CA LEU A 272 -21.80 -5.55 13.33
C LEU A 272 -21.22 -6.88 13.77
N PRO A 273 -22.02 -7.95 13.90
CA PRO A 273 -21.50 -9.27 14.26
C PRO A 273 -20.63 -9.82 13.13
N PHE A 274 -19.59 -10.56 13.49
CA PHE A 274 -18.76 -11.29 12.53
C PHE A 274 -18.26 -12.62 13.09
N ARG A 275 -18.03 -13.57 12.19
CA ARG A 275 -17.22 -14.77 12.39
C ARG A 275 -15.84 -14.64 11.73
N TYR A 276 -15.74 -13.73 10.77
CA TYR A 276 -14.48 -13.34 10.12
C TYR A 276 -14.51 -11.84 9.82
N ALA A 277 -13.45 -11.15 10.19
CA ALA A 277 -13.30 -9.74 9.85
C ALA A 277 -11.91 -9.44 9.32
N MET A 278 -11.82 -8.64 8.26
CA MET A 278 -10.57 -8.09 7.71
C MET A 278 -10.70 -6.59 7.57
N LEU A 279 -9.82 -5.84 8.25
CA LEU A 279 -9.82 -4.39 8.17
C LEU A 279 -8.43 -3.85 7.84
N LEU A 280 -8.41 -2.89 6.92
CA LEU A 280 -7.21 -2.15 6.57
C LEU A 280 -7.01 -1.00 7.56
N PRO A 281 -5.83 -0.89 8.22
CA PRO A 281 -5.56 0.15 9.21
C PRO A 281 -5.23 1.49 8.56
N ALA A 282 -5.18 2.54 9.37
CA ALA A 282 -4.47 3.76 9.02
C ALA A 282 -2.96 3.51 8.93
N PHE A 283 -2.26 4.39 8.22
CA PHE A 283 -0.82 4.32 8.05
C PHE A 283 -0.10 5.45 8.80
N GLN A 284 1.13 5.15 9.21
CA GLN A 284 2.08 6.10 9.78
C GLN A 284 3.46 5.89 9.15
N GLY A 285 4.34 6.88 9.25
CA GLY A 285 5.73 6.71 8.85
C GLY A 285 6.50 5.77 9.78
N VAL A 286 7.55 5.13 9.27
CA VAL A 286 8.42 4.26 10.06
C VAL A 286 9.28 5.08 11.03
N ALA A 287 9.58 4.51 12.20
CA ALA A 287 10.23 5.22 13.31
C ALA A 287 11.58 5.86 12.92
N ALA A 288 12.44 5.14 12.18
CA ALA A 288 13.75 5.63 11.75
C ALA A 288 13.68 6.90 10.88
N VAL A 289 12.60 7.04 10.10
CA VAL A 289 12.36 8.20 9.23
C VAL A 289 11.67 9.31 10.00
N ALA A 290 10.64 8.98 10.79
CA ALA A 290 9.88 9.93 11.59
C ALA A 290 10.73 10.65 12.66
N ALA A 291 11.80 10.00 13.13
CA ALA A 291 12.73 10.57 14.12
C ALA A 291 13.63 11.68 13.57
N VAL A 292 13.69 11.85 12.24
CA VAL A 292 14.53 12.91 11.63
C VAL A 292 13.81 14.25 11.68
N GLU A 293 14.31 15.15 12.49
CA GLU A 293 13.69 16.46 12.72
C GLU A 293 13.53 17.29 11.45
N GLY A 294 12.28 17.66 11.15
CA GLY A 294 11.91 18.48 9.99
C GLY A 294 11.91 17.75 8.66
N LEU A 295 12.06 16.42 8.64
CA LEU A 295 11.92 15.60 7.44
C LEU A 295 10.46 15.23 7.17
N CYS A 296 9.67 15.03 8.22
CA CYS A 296 8.34 14.43 8.15
C CYS A 296 7.22 15.36 8.64
N ASN A 297 5.99 15.04 8.24
CA ASN A 297 4.79 15.58 8.86
C ASN A 297 4.52 14.91 10.23
N PRO A 298 3.51 15.37 11.02
CA PRO A 298 3.21 14.79 12.34
C PRO A 298 2.86 13.28 12.33
N ARG A 299 2.45 12.71 11.21
CA ARG A 299 2.21 11.27 11.06
C ARG A 299 3.45 10.48 10.62
N GLY A 300 4.61 11.14 10.49
CA GLY A 300 5.88 10.51 10.11
C GLY A 300 6.08 10.30 8.61
N PHE A 301 5.22 10.83 7.75
CA PHE A 301 5.41 10.78 6.28
C PHE A 301 6.37 11.86 5.81
N VAL A 302 7.27 11.50 4.89
CA VAL A 302 8.31 12.39 4.36
C VAL A 302 7.70 13.53 3.56
N LEU A 303 8.08 14.75 3.92
CA LEU A 303 7.72 15.95 3.17
C LEU A 303 8.60 16.07 1.91
N VAL A 304 7.99 16.26 0.76
CA VAL A 304 8.68 16.44 -0.51
C VAL A 304 8.12 17.63 -1.29
N VAL A 305 8.99 18.26 -2.09
CA VAL A 305 8.57 19.21 -3.14
C VAL A 305 8.26 18.46 -4.44
N LYS A 306 7.80 19.14 -5.47
CA LYS A 306 7.40 18.55 -6.76
C LYS A 306 8.47 17.68 -7.44
N HIS A 307 9.74 17.89 -7.11
CA HIS A 307 10.88 17.09 -7.58
C HIS A 307 11.16 15.84 -6.75
N GLN A 308 10.25 15.46 -5.86
CA GLN A 308 10.37 14.34 -4.91
C GLN A 308 11.53 14.49 -3.91
N ARG A 309 12.05 15.70 -3.72
CA ARG A 309 13.12 16.02 -2.79
C ARG A 309 12.58 16.64 -1.51
N SER A 310 13.25 16.33 -0.38
CA SER A 310 12.97 17.00 0.89
C SER A 310 13.19 18.52 0.78
N PRO A 311 12.27 19.34 1.30
CA PRO A 311 12.47 20.79 1.34
C PRO A 311 13.60 21.23 2.29
N LYS A 312 13.98 20.37 3.26
CA LYS A 312 15.00 20.66 4.27
C LYS A 312 16.39 20.09 3.90
N PHE A 313 16.41 18.91 3.27
CA PHE A 313 17.65 18.17 3.00
C PHE A 313 17.83 17.96 1.50
N ASP A 314 18.79 18.65 0.91
CA ASP A 314 19.05 18.71 -0.54
C ASP A 314 19.44 17.36 -1.16
N ARG A 315 19.92 16.40 -0.36
CA ARG A 315 20.35 15.06 -0.80
C ARG A 315 19.40 13.94 -0.42
N ILE A 316 18.23 14.29 0.10
CA ILE A 316 17.20 13.30 0.50
C ILE A 316 15.98 13.44 -0.40
N PHE A 317 15.61 12.32 -1.01
CA PHE A 317 14.42 12.15 -1.83
C PHE A 317 13.51 11.09 -1.19
N ALA A 318 12.23 11.08 -1.57
CA ALA A 318 11.33 10.01 -1.15
C ALA A 318 10.32 9.64 -2.23
N ALA A 319 9.94 8.37 -2.28
CA ALA A 319 8.91 7.84 -3.17
C ALA A 319 8.05 6.81 -2.43
N GLY A 320 6.87 6.56 -2.98
CA GLY A 320 5.96 5.53 -2.47
C GLY A 320 5.14 5.98 -1.27
N VAL A 321 4.65 4.99 -0.51
CA VAL A 321 3.65 5.23 0.54
C VAL A 321 4.22 6.01 1.73
N CYS A 322 5.53 6.10 1.88
CA CYS A 322 6.17 6.93 2.90
C CYS A 322 6.08 8.44 2.65
N VAL A 323 5.65 8.88 1.46
CA VAL A 323 5.55 10.31 1.09
C VAL A 323 4.27 10.93 1.65
N ALA A 324 4.39 12.15 2.18
CA ALA A 324 3.25 12.94 2.63
C ALA A 324 2.48 13.52 1.44
N ILE A 325 1.34 12.91 1.12
CA ILE A 325 0.37 13.44 0.15
C ILE A 325 -0.89 13.84 0.93
N PRO A 326 -1.34 15.09 0.83
CA PRO A 326 -2.61 15.50 1.47
C PRO A 326 -3.78 14.78 0.81
N PRO A 327 -4.89 14.56 1.55
CA PRO A 327 -6.14 14.15 0.94
C PRO A 327 -6.57 15.12 -0.16
N VAL A 328 -7.22 14.61 -1.21
CA VAL A 328 -7.73 15.44 -2.31
C VAL A 328 -8.81 16.41 -1.86
N GLU A 329 -9.56 16.01 -0.82
CA GLU A 329 -10.60 16.82 -0.19
C GLU A 329 -10.80 16.43 1.29
N PRO A 330 -11.30 17.32 2.15
CA PRO A 330 -11.76 16.96 3.48
C PRO A 330 -12.97 16.02 3.41
N THR A 331 -12.97 14.97 4.23
CA THR A 331 -14.08 14.01 4.34
C THR A 331 -14.64 13.99 5.76
N PRO A 332 -15.96 13.71 5.97
CA PRO A 332 -16.57 13.67 7.29
C PRO A 332 -15.86 12.75 8.28
N VAL A 333 -15.48 11.55 7.84
CA VAL A 333 -14.54 10.67 8.52
C VAL A 333 -13.24 10.70 7.73
N PRO A 334 -12.08 10.97 8.34
CA PRO A 334 -10.84 11.18 7.61
C PRO A 334 -10.47 10.01 6.69
N THR A 335 -10.20 10.30 5.42
CA THR A 335 -9.63 9.39 4.44
C THR A 335 -8.25 9.89 3.99
N GLY A 336 -7.32 9.00 3.74
CA GLY A 336 -6.02 9.35 3.17
C GLY A 336 -6.01 9.25 1.64
N ALA A 337 -5.07 9.94 1.00
CA ALA A 337 -4.83 9.79 -0.44
C ALA A 337 -4.05 8.49 -0.72
N PRO A 338 -4.48 7.67 -1.68
CA PRO A 338 -3.74 6.47 -2.08
C PRO A 338 -2.43 6.85 -2.80
N LYS A 339 -1.44 5.95 -2.73
CA LYS A 339 -0.23 5.99 -3.53
C LYS A 339 -0.19 4.70 -4.34
N THR A 340 -0.71 4.78 -5.57
CA THR A 340 -0.77 3.62 -6.46
C THR A 340 0.58 3.32 -7.08
N GLY A 341 0.81 2.09 -7.53
CA GLY A 341 2.06 1.71 -8.18
C GLY A 341 2.43 2.62 -9.35
N PHE A 342 1.46 3.07 -10.15
CA PHE A 342 1.71 3.99 -11.26
C PHE A 342 2.18 5.39 -10.78
N MET A 343 1.61 5.91 -9.69
CA MET A 343 2.07 7.15 -9.06
C MET A 343 3.50 6.99 -8.52
N ILE A 344 3.79 5.85 -7.90
CA ILE A 344 5.12 5.56 -7.34
C ILE A 344 6.16 5.49 -8.46
N GLU A 345 5.85 4.86 -9.59
CA GLU A 345 6.73 4.84 -10.76
C GLU A 345 7.06 6.25 -11.28
N SER A 346 6.06 7.13 -11.34
CA SER A 346 6.30 8.53 -11.72
C SER A 346 7.21 9.26 -10.72
N MET A 347 7.00 9.04 -9.40
CA MET A 347 7.88 9.60 -8.36
C MET A 347 9.32 9.14 -8.56
N VAL A 348 9.53 7.86 -8.76
CA VAL A 348 10.85 7.24 -8.94
C VAL A 348 11.52 7.76 -10.20
N THR A 349 10.83 7.76 -11.33
CA THR A 349 11.34 8.29 -12.59
C THR A 349 11.79 9.77 -12.43
N THR A 350 11.01 10.57 -11.72
CA THR A 350 11.33 11.96 -11.39
C THR A 350 12.63 12.04 -10.60
N ILE A 351 12.78 11.25 -9.55
CA ILE A 351 13.99 11.24 -8.73
C ILE A 351 15.21 10.82 -9.57
N VAL A 352 15.11 9.74 -10.36
CA VAL A 352 16.21 9.25 -11.22
C VAL A 352 16.70 10.36 -12.16
N GLN A 353 15.78 11.02 -12.85
CA GLN A 353 16.12 12.05 -13.80
C GLN A 353 16.76 13.26 -13.11
N ASN A 354 16.27 13.64 -11.93
CA ASN A 354 16.80 14.75 -11.16
C ASN A 354 18.20 14.44 -10.59
N VAL A 355 18.40 13.28 -10.00
CA VAL A 355 19.73 12.84 -9.51
C VAL A 355 20.74 12.78 -10.67
N LYS A 356 20.34 12.21 -11.81
CA LYS A 356 21.18 12.15 -13.01
C LYS A 356 21.55 13.54 -13.52
N ALA A 357 20.63 14.50 -13.50
CA ALA A 357 20.89 15.88 -13.89
C ALA A 357 21.91 16.52 -12.94
N GLU A 358 21.74 16.37 -11.61
CA GLU A 358 22.66 16.92 -10.62
C GLU A 358 24.08 16.32 -10.74
N LEU A 359 24.19 15.00 -10.95
CA LEU A 359 25.49 14.35 -11.19
C LEU A 359 26.20 14.88 -12.47
N ALA A 360 25.40 15.31 -13.45
CA ALA A 360 25.91 15.94 -14.66
C ALA A 360 26.11 17.49 -14.53
N GLY A 361 25.99 18.04 -13.31
CA GLY A 361 26.08 19.48 -13.04
C GLY A 361 24.92 20.31 -13.61
N LYS A 362 23.77 19.67 -13.88
CA LYS A 362 22.58 20.33 -14.41
C LYS A 362 21.54 20.53 -13.31
N PRO A 363 20.63 21.50 -13.41
CA PRO A 363 19.57 21.69 -12.45
C PRO A 363 18.54 20.52 -12.47
N ALA A 364 18.05 20.14 -11.30
CA ALA A 364 16.98 19.17 -11.12
C ALA A 364 15.63 19.89 -11.33
N THR A 365 15.00 19.69 -12.47
CA THR A 365 13.77 20.41 -12.88
C THR A 365 12.60 19.50 -13.23
N VAL A 366 12.80 18.18 -13.18
CA VAL A 366 11.75 17.22 -13.55
C VAL A 366 10.74 17.12 -12.43
N GLU A 367 9.47 17.28 -12.77
CA GLU A 367 8.33 17.10 -11.84
C GLU A 367 7.61 15.79 -12.13
N GLY A 368 7.10 15.13 -11.08
CA GLY A 368 6.30 13.93 -11.20
C GLY A 368 4.87 14.22 -11.63
N THR A 369 4.23 13.24 -12.23
CA THR A 369 2.80 13.26 -12.52
C THR A 369 2.04 12.41 -11.50
N TRP A 370 0.82 12.83 -11.16
CA TRP A 370 -0.01 12.16 -10.15
C TRP A 370 -1.10 11.30 -10.79
N ASN A 371 -0.86 10.82 -12.00
CA ASN A 371 -1.78 9.90 -12.67
C ASN A 371 -1.87 8.59 -11.89
N ALA A 372 -3.07 8.05 -11.76
CA ALA A 372 -3.29 6.75 -11.15
C ALA A 372 -3.91 5.78 -12.15
N VAL A 373 -3.33 4.60 -12.27
CA VAL A 373 -3.92 3.47 -12.96
C VAL A 373 -3.98 2.33 -11.95
N CYS A 374 -5.19 1.86 -11.68
CA CYS A 374 -5.43 0.74 -10.78
C CYS A 374 -6.17 -0.36 -11.51
N LEU A 375 -5.76 -1.59 -11.30
CA LEU A 375 -6.57 -2.76 -11.63
C LEU A 375 -7.09 -3.37 -10.36
N ALA A 376 -8.38 -3.67 -10.34
CA ALA A 376 -9.04 -4.34 -9.24
C ALA A 376 -9.47 -5.74 -9.67
N ASP A 377 -9.11 -6.75 -8.90
CA ASP A 377 -9.66 -8.10 -9.00
C ASP A 377 -11.05 -8.12 -8.35
N MET A 378 -12.07 -8.47 -9.13
CA MET A 378 -13.44 -8.55 -8.65
C MET A 378 -13.88 -10.00 -8.38
N GLY A 379 -12.92 -10.90 -8.23
CA GLY A 379 -13.11 -12.30 -7.90
C GLY A 379 -13.37 -13.20 -9.10
N ASP A 380 -14.30 -12.87 -9.95
CA ASP A 380 -14.66 -13.56 -11.20
C ASP A 380 -14.47 -12.69 -12.45
N THR A 381 -14.26 -11.38 -12.25
CA THR A 381 -14.02 -10.38 -13.30
C THR A 381 -12.93 -9.41 -12.82
N GLY A 382 -12.61 -8.38 -13.61
CA GLY A 382 -11.69 -7.33 -13.26
C GLY A 382 -12.16 -5.97 -13.73
N ALA A 383 -11.76 -4.91 -13.00
CA ALA A 383 -12.02 -3.53 -13.37
C ALA A 383 -10.71 -2.74 -13.46
N ALA A 384 -10.65 -1.79 -14.38
CA ALA A 384 -9.55 -0.84 -14.51
C ALA A 384 -10.05 0.57 -14.19
N PHE A 385 -9.32 1.27 -13.32
CA PHE A 385 -9.56 2.66 -12.97
C PHE A 385 -8.39 3.51 -13.46
N VAL A 386 -8.67 4.55 -14.21
CA VAL A 386 -7.66 5.49 -14.72
C VAL A 386 -8.04 6.89 -14.27
N ALA A 387 -7.26 7.43 -13.34
CA ALA A 387 -7.38 8.81 -12.89
C ALA A 387 -6.27 9.64 -13.54
N LEU A 388 -6.65 10.59 -14.35
CA LEU A 388 -5.77 11.62 -14.89
C LEU A 388 -6.10 12.90 -14.13
N PRO A 389 -5.24 13.35 -13.20
CA PRO A 389 -5.49 14.59 -12.49
C PRO A 389 -5.59 15.71 -13.51
N GLN A 390 -6.69 16.41 -13.49
CA GLN A 390 -6.87 17.67 -14.19
C GLN A 390 -6.40 18.78 -13.25
N PHE A 391 -5.27 19.39 -13.55
CA PHE A 391 -4.76 20.56 -12.84
C PHE A 391 -5.07 21.83 -13.61
#